data_1df88032f63f2b476b8a5b4be7618674
#
_entry.id   1df88032f63f2b476b8a5b4be7618674
#
_cell.length_a   1.000
_cell.length_b   1.000
_cell.length_c   1.000
_cell.angle_alpha   90.00
_cell.angle_beta   90.00
_cell.angle_gamma   90.00
#
_symmetry.space_group_name_H-M   'P 1'
#
loop_
_entity.id
_entity.type
_entity.pdbx_description
1 polymer ?
#
loop_
_entity_poly.entity_id
_entity_poly.type
_entity_poly.pdbx_seq_one_letter_code
_entity_poly.pdbx_strand_id
1 'polypeptide(L)'
;MIARPVAERRAAGNAPNSMTSKRLALLILGSALLASAGPAGVAAAAGNGPTVPRGFTIERIASVPRARELAVAPNGDLFVGTDGDTIYVVPDAEKSAGEPRRFATLDDRPVAGVFLTGDTLYAGGQFGVYRIPYRTGDREARASAQKIAAVRTGGGSGHSTTTVVVSKGVLYASVGSSCNACTESDPTRATVQAMTPDGKNMHARAVDIRNAIALAVQPENGAVWAGVAGRDDLEHGHPYEIFDDVTEHQGTPDYGWTKCYDDRKPIGGASCGGVTLPKVVFPAYDTPIGAAFYPADEKGAHAFPAAYRGGAFVTLHGSWHQPPVPPRVAFVAFKNGAPAKPVDWSNPDAQWTEFASGCQGPDGSRACRPTGIAVGTEGSLFVADDSAGAIYRIRPAGR
;
A
#
# COMPACT_ATOMS: atom_id res chain seq x y z
N MET A 1 45.34 -18.68 -27.66
CA MET A 1 45.99 -19.93 -27.17
C MET A 1 45.05 -20.50 -26.13
N ILE A 2 44.26 -21.51 -26.47
CA ILE A 2 44.46 -22.91 -26.14
C ILE A 2 44.26 -23.10 -24.63
N ALA A 3 43.40 -23.96 -24.07
CA ALA A 3 42.39 -24.91 -24.51
C ALA A 3 41.63 -25.38 -23.25
N ARG A 4 40.44 -25.83 -23.44
CA ARG A 4 39.71 -26.84 -22.63
C ARG A 4 40.49 -28.19 -22.69
N PRO A 5 40.11 -29.33 -22.05
CA PRO A 5 38.77 -29.71 -21.51
C PRO A 5 38.78 -30.82 -20.41
N VAL A 6 37.59 -31.31 -20.02
CA VAL A 6 37.09 -32.73 -19.93
C VAL A 6 37.56 -33.55 -18.69
N ALA A 7 36.82 -34.39 -18.02
CA ALA A 7 35.72 -35.33 -18.25
C ALA A 7 35.21 -35.89 -16.90
N GLU A 8 33.97 -36.19 -16.78
CA GLU A 8 33.21 -37.46 -16.80
C GLU A 8 33.84 -38.68 -16.09
N ARG A 9 33.06 -39.31 -15.22
CA ARG A 9 32.66 -40.73 -15.15
C ARG A 9 31.71 -40.95 -13.97
N ARG A 10 30.50 -41.33 -14.15
CA ARG A 10 29.79 -42.60 -14.40
C ARG A 10 30.31 -43.80 -13.61
N ALA A 11 29.43 -44.43 -12.85
CA ALA A 11 28.78 -45.74 -13.00
C ALA A 11 28.33 -46.22 -11.61
N ALA A 12 27.12 -46.54 -11.38
CA ALA A 12 26.23 -47.66 -11.72
C ALA A 12 26.46 -48.90 -10.81
N GLY A 13 25.33 -49.40 -10.29
CA GLY A 13 25.21 -50.83 -10.11
C GLY A 13 24.45 -51.33 -8.88
N ASN A 14 23.21 -51.67 -9.13
CA ASN A 14 22.49 -52.90 -8.80
C ASN A 14 21.89 -53.18 -7.41
N ALA A 15 20.56 -53.33 -7.44
CA ALA A 15 19.78 -54.25 -6.61
C ALA A 15 19.99 -55.73 -7.15
N PRO A 16 19.37 -56.79 -6.63
CA PRO A 16 18.17 -56.96 -5.79
C PRO A 16 18.21 -58.17 -4.81
N ASN A 17 17.04 -58.51 -4.28
CA ASN A 17 16.49 -59.81 -3.81
C ASN A 17 16.10 -59.78 -2.31
N SER A 18 14.98 -60.14 -1.97
CA SER A 18 13.82 -61.00 -2.16
C SER A 18 13.51 -61.78 -0.88
N MET A 19 12.23 -61.81 -0.59
CA MET A 19 11.43 -62.85 0.10
C MET A 19 11.86 -63.39 1.47
N THR A 20 10.98 -63.26 2.48
CA THR A 20 10.12 -64.42 2.81
C THR A 20 9.07 -64.07 3.89
N SER A 21 7.86 -64.46 3.62
CA SER A 21 6.70 -64.50 4.50
C SER A 21 6.86 -65.48 5.67
N LYS A 22 6.43 -65.11 6.87
CA LYS A 22 5.85 -66.08 7.83
C LYS A 22 4.66 -65.44 8.56
N ARG A 23 3.50 -65.98 8.33
CA ARG A 23 2.30 -65.79 9.11
C ARG A 23 2.46 -66.46 10.47
N LEU A 24 2.07 -65.81 11.55
CA LEU A 24 1.64 -66.49 12.77
C LEU A 24 0.51 -65.72 13.42
N ALA A 25 -0.49 -66.44 13.80
CA ALA A 25 -1.77 -65.97 14.23
C ALA A 25 -1.85 -65.71 15.74
N LEU A 26 -2.71 -64.78 16.08
CA LEU A 26 -3.66 -64.71 17.18
C LEU A 26 -3.20 -64.88 18.63
N LEU A 27 -3.35 -63.84 19.41
CA LEU A 27 -3.98 -63.91 20.74
C LEU A 27 -4.48 -62.52 21.15
N ILE A 28 -5.81 -62.44 21.29
CA ILE A 28 -6.54 -61.29 21.80
C ILE A 28 -6.41 -61.28 23.34
N LEU A 29 -5.79 -60.24 23.90
CA LEU A 29 -5.99 -59.89 25.29
C LEU A 29 -6.40 -58.41 25.35
N GLY A 30 -7.66 -58.22 25.73
CA GLY A 30 -8.22 -56.91 25.96
C GLY A 30 -7.55 -56.25 27.16
N SER A 31 -6.95 -55.10 26.93
CA SER A 31 -6.57 -54.18 27.99
C SER A 31 -7.23 -52.84 27.70
N ALA A 32 -8.15 -52.43 28.54
CA ALA A 32 -8.77 -51.14 28.56
C ALA A 32 -7.72 -50.08 28.79
N LEU A 33 -7.36 -49.33 27.73
CA LEU A 33 -6.58 -48.11 27.89
C LEU A 33 -7.55 -46.97 28.27
N LEU A 34 -7.44 -46.53 29.51
CA LEU A 34 -7.90 -45.24 29.97
C LEU A 34 -7.15 -44.18 29.17
N ALA A 35 -7.83 -43.57 28.20
CA ALA A 35 -7.34 -42.39 27.49
C ALA A 35 -7.31 -41.21 28.49
N SER A 36 -6.15 -40.87 28.99
CA SER A 36 -5.93 -39.59 29.63
C SER A 36 -6.02 -38.52 28.57
N ALA A 37 -7.10 -37.75 28.60
CA ALA A 37 -7.24 -36.52 27.81
C ALA A 37 -6.17 -35.54 28.33
N GLY A 38 -5.04 -35.45 27.63
CA GLY A 38 -4.09 -34.36 27.78
C GLY A 38 -4.80 -33.03 27.42
N PRO A 39 -4.38 -31.91 28.03
CA PRO A 39 -4.97 -30.62 27.70
C PRO A 39 -4.81 -30.38 26.20
N ALA A 40 -5.93 -30.15 25.54
CA ALA A 40 -5.95 -29.71 24.15
C ALA A 40 -5.08 -28.45 24.08
N GLY A 41 -3.93 -28.54 23.44
CA GLY A 41 -3.13 -27.40 23.10
C GLY A 41 -4.01 -26.47 22.30
N VAL A 42 -4.27 -25.29 22.83
CA VAL A 42 -4.89 -24.20 22.10
C VAL A 42 -3.91 -23.92 20.97
N ALA A 43 -4.23 -24.38 19.75
CA ALA A 43 -3.57 -23.91 18.56
C ALA A 43 -3.73 -22.39 18.57
N ALA A 44 -2.62 -21.65 18.70
CA ALA A 44 -2.64 -20.22 18.52
C ALA A 44 -3.24 -19.96 17.14
N ALA A 45 -4.42 -19.37 17.12
CA ALA A 45 -5.07 -19.01 15.87
C ALA A 45 -4.14 -18.04 15.14
N ALA A 46 -3.70 -18.42 13.94
CA ALA A 46 -3.16 -17.47 12.98
C ALA A 46 -4.15 -16.30 12.95
N GLY A 47 -3.64 -15.05 12.96
CA GLY A 47 -4.48 -13.87 13.04
C GLY A 47 -5.66 -13.98 12.08
N ASN A 48 -6.87 -13.85 12.60
CA ASN A 48 -8.12 -14.13 11.88
C ASN A 48 -8.45 -13.08 10.81
N GLY A 49 -7.49 -12.31 10.31
CA GLY A 49 -7.67 -11.20 9.38
C GLY A 49 -7.80 -9.85 10.10
N PRO A 50 -8.06 -8.76 9.36
CA PRO A 50 -8.07 -7.43 9.94
C PRO A 50 -9.22 -7.27 10.93
N THR A 51 -8.93 -6.58 12.04
CA THR A 51 -9.87 -6.18 13.09
C THR A 51 -10.03 -4.66 13.12
N VAL A 52 -11.18 -4.19 13.55
CA VAL A 52 -11.52 -2.76 13.64
C VAL A 52 -12.03 -2.42 15.05
N PRO A 53 -12.04 -1.12 15.46
CA PRO A 53 -12.51 -0.71 16.76
C PRO A 53 -13.97 -1.09 17.02
N ARG A 54 -14.32 -1.22 18.30
CA ARG A 54 -15.71 -1.41 18.72
C ARG A 54 -16.60 -0.32 18.12
N GLY A 55 -17.74 -0.71 17.55
CA GLY A 55 -18.66 0.19 16.86
C GLY A 55 -18.45 0.25 15.36
N PHE A 56 -17.52 -0.54 14.82
CA PHE A 56 -17.34 -0.75 13.39
C PHE A 56 -17.48 -2.24 13.03
N THR A 57 -17.79 -2.47 11.77
CA THR A 57 -17.73 -3.79 11.14
C THR A 57 -16.76 -3.74 9.98
N ILE A 58 -16.08 -4.86 9.72
CA ILE A 58 -15.24 -5.06 8.55
C ILE A 58 -15.72 -6.28 7.79
N GLU A 59 -15.82 -6.18 6.49
CA GLU A 59 -16.34 -7.21 5.61
C GLU A 59 -15.45 -7.33 4.37
N ARG A 60 -15.09 -8.55 3.97
CA ARG A 60 -14.45 -8.78 2.68
C ARG A 60 -15.54 -8.80 1.61
N ILE A 61 -15.53 -7.82 0.72
CA ILE A 61 -16.56 -7.62 -0.31
C ILE A 61 -16.16 -8.12 -1.69
N ALA A 62 -14.88 -8.28 -1.96
CA ALA A 62 -14.39 -8.72 -3.26
C ALA A 62 -13.03 -9.40 -3.16
N SER A 63 -12.68 -10.13 -4.23
CA SER A 63 -11.36 -10.74 -4.43
C SER A 63 -10.72 -10.16 -5.69
N VAL A 64 -9.65 -9.39 -5.51
CA VAL A 64 -8.86 -8.82 -6.60
C VAL A 64 -7.40 -9.17 -6.35
N PRO A 65 -6.78 -9.98 -7.21
CA PRO A 65 -5.40 -10.41 -6.98
C PRO A 65 -4.44 -9.22 -7.03
N ARG A 66 -3.54 -9.17 -6.04
CA ARG A 66 -2.48 -8.15 -5.93
C ARG A 66 -3.05 -6.72 -5.95
N ALA A 67 -4.16 -6.50 -5.24
CA ALA A 67 -4.86 -5.22 -5.17
C ALA A 67 -3.96 -4.11 -4.61
N ARG A 68 -4.03 -2.93 -5.22
CA ARG A 68 -3.22 -1.75 -4.85
C ARG A 68 -4.15 -0.56 -4.61
N GLU A 69 -3.90 0.59 -5.22
CA GLU A 69 -4.68 1.81 -4.98
C GLU A 69 -6.15 1.69 -5.41
N LEU A 70 -6.98 2.48 -4.78
CA LEU A 70 -8.44 2.47 -4.93
C LEU A 70 -8.96 3.83 -5.41
N ALA A 71 -9.97 3.81 -6.29
CA ALA A 71 -10.72 5.00 -6.65
C ALA A 71 -12.22 4.70 -6.71
N VAL A 72 -13.02 5.52 -6.04
CA VAL A 72 -14.48 5.36 -5.97
C VAL A 72 -15.16 6.19 -7.05
N ALA A 73 -16.06 5.58 -7.79
CA ALA A 73 -16.90 6.27 -8.75
C ALA A 73 -18.19 6.84 -8.10
N PRO A 74 -18.80 7.90 -8.67
CA PRO A 74 -19.99 8.53 -8.08
C PRO A 74 -21.20 7.61 -7.89
N ASN A 75 -21.25 6.50 -8.60
CA ASN A 75 -22.32 5.48 -8.48
C ASN A 75 -21.97 4.35 -7.49
N GLY A 76 -20.88 4.47 -6.72
CA GLY A 76 -20.47 3.46 -5.74
C GLY A 76 -19.64 2.31 -6.31
N ASP A 77 -19.28 2.35 -7.61
CA ASP A 77 -18.31 1.40 -8.17
C ASP A 77 -16.91 1.71 -7.65
N LEU A 78 -16.10 0.67 -7.44
CA LEU A 78 -14.74 0.79 -6.94
C LEU A 78 -13.74 0.31 -7.97
N PHE A 79 -12.89 1.21 -8.46
CA PHE A 79 -11.73 0.86 -9.27
C PHE A 79 -10.59 0.41 -8.39
N VAL A 80 -9.88 -0.63 -8.83
CA VAL A 80 -8.77 -1.25 -8.12
C VAL A 80 -7.57 -1.36 -9.06
N GLY A 81 -6.53 -0.59 -8.80
CA GLY A 81 -5.22 -0.79 -9.39
C GLY A 81 -4.56 -2.06 -8.86
N THR A 82 -3.61 -2.62 -9.59
CA THR A 82 -2.95 -3.86 -9.18
C THR A 82 -1.44 -3.79 -9.37
N ASP A 83 -0.74 -4.70 -8.69
CA ASP A 83 0.68 -4.98 -8.95
C ASP A 83 0.86 -5.87 -10.22
N GLY A 84 -0.11 -5.86 -11.09
CA GLY A 84 -0.16 -6.45 -12.41
C GLY A 84 -0.32 -5.39 -13.49
N ASP A 85 -0.84 -5.80 -14.64
CA ASP A 85 -1.12 -4.97 -15.81
C ASP A 85 -2.61 -4.56 -15.91
N THR A 86 -3.44 -5.02 -14.99
CA THR A 86 -4.90 -4.92 -15.10
C THR A 86 -5.48 -4.03 -13.99
N ILE A 87 -6.35 -3.13 -14.37
CA ILE A 87 -7.25 -2.38 -13.48
C ILE A 87 -8.58 -3.13 -13.42
N TYR A 88 -9.10 -3.35 -12.22
CA TYR A 88 -10.41 -3.95 -12.01
C TYR A 88 -11.45 -2.89 -11.62
N VAL A 89 -12.71 -3.22 -11.81
CA VAL A 89 -13.86 -2.52 -11.23
C VAL A 89 -14.70 -3.50 -10.43
N VAL A 90 -15.02 -3.14 -9.19
CA VAL A 90 -15.98 -3.83 -8.32
C VAL A 90 -17.29 -3.05 -8.39
N PRO A 91 -18.32 -3.59 -9.05
CA PRO A 91 -19.60 -2.88 -9.16
C PRO A 91 -20.29 -2.73 -7.81
N ASP A 92 -20.95 -1.59 -7.58
CA ASP A 92 -21.80 -1.32 -6.40
C ASP A 92 -21.14 -1.71 -5.05
N ALA A 93 -19.84 -1.38 -4.92
CA ALA A 93 -19.03 -1.77 -3.77
C ALA A 93 -19.58 -1.20 -2.44
N GLU A 94 -20.32 -0.10 -2.51
CA GLU A 94 -20.90 0.56 -1.33
C GLU A 94 -22.04 -0.23 -0.71
N LYS A 95 -22.87 -0.87 -1.53
CA LYS A 95 -24.12 -1.55 -1.08
C LYS A 95 -24.05 -3.06 -1.22
N SER A 96 -24.05 -3.53 -2.46
CA SER A 96 -24.09 -4.94 -2.82
C SER A 96 -22.99 -5.25 -3.83
N ALA A 97 -21.76 -5.38 -3.34
CA ALA A 97 -20.61 -5.57 -4.19
C ALA A 97 -20.80 -6.72 -5.19
N GLY A 98 -20.73 -6.40 -6.47
CA GLY A 98 -20.75 -7.38 -7.55
C GLY A 98 -19.37 -8.00 -7.76
N GLU A 99 -19.32 -9.06 -8.58
CA GLU A 99 -18.06 -9.69 -8.95
C GLU A 99 -17.10 -8.71 -9.64
N PRO A 100 -15.82 -8.69 -9.25
CA PRO A 100 -14.82 -7.86 -9.88
C PRO A 100 -14.68 -8.17 -11.36
N ARG A 101 -14.60 -7.13 -12.20
CA ARG A 101 -14.41 -7.23 -13.65
C ARG A 101 -13.12 -6.54 -14.06
N ARG A 102 -12.46 -7.07 -15.08
CA ARG A 102 -11.35 -6.39 -15.72
C ARG A 102 -11.87 -5.14 -16.43
N PHE A 103 -11.43 -3.97 -15.96
CA PHE A 103 -11.82 -2.69 -16.57
C PHE A 103 -10.91 -2.32 -17.73
N ALA A 104 -9.60 -2.40 -17.51
CA ALA A 104 -8.60 -2.11 -18.53
C ALA A 104 -7.34 -2.95 -18.30
N THR A 105 -6.63 -3.27 -19.37
CA THR A 105 -5.30 -3.86 -19.33
C THR A 105 -4.34 -2.94 -20.06
N LEU A 106 -3.19 -2.65 -19.46
CA LEU A 106 -2.16 -1.76 -19.98
C LEU A 106 -0.90 -2.56 -20.32
N ASP A 107 -0.18 -2.13 -21.35
CA ASP A 107 1.16 -2.64 -21.64
C ASP A 107 2.22 -1.94 -20.75
N ASP A 108 1.97 -2.00 -19.46
CA ASP A 108 2.82 -1.45 -18.40
C ASP A 108 2.48 -2.15 -17.09
N ARG A 109 3.46 -2.42 -16.20
CA ARG A 109 3.21 -3.05 -14.90
C ARG A 109 4.33 -2.77 -13.89
N PRO A 110 3.96 -2.52 -12.61
CA PRO A 110 2.60 -2.54 -12.07
C PRO A 110 1.75 -1.36 -12.58
N VAL A 111 0.42 -1.55 -12.66
CA VAL A 111 -0.57 -0.49 -12.85
C VAL A 111 -1.28 -0.27 -11.51
N ALA A 112 -0.54 0.27 -10.56
CA ALA A 112 -0.96 0.33 -9.16
C ALA A 112 -1.82 1.55 -8.83
N GLY A 113 -1.45 2.72 -9.34
CA GLY A 113 -2.18 3.96 -9.07
C GLY A 113 -3.44 4.07 -9.90
N VAL A 114 -4.55 4.44 -9.28
CA VAL A 114 -5.82 4.79 -9.96
C VAL A 114 -6.44 6.02 -9.29
N PHE A 115 -6.97 6.93 -10.10
CA PHE A 115 -7.69 8.11 -9.61
C PHE A 115 -8.77 8.52 -10.61
N LEU A 116 -10.00 8.63 -10.14
CA LEU A 116 -11.14 9.02 -10.99
C LEU A 116 -11.51 10.47 -10.75
N THR A 117 -11.63 11.24 -11.82
CA THR A 117 -12.21 12.59 -11.75
C THR A 117 -12.98 12.89 -13.04
N GLY A 118 -14.21 13.36 -12.89
CA GLY A 118 -15.10 13.60 -14.04
C GLY A 118 -15.31 12.34 -14.87
N ASP A 119 -14.98 12.43 -16.15
CA ASP A 119 -15.09 11.37 -17.15
C ASP A 119 -13.76 10.67 -17.46
N THR A 120 -12.78 10.80 -16.59
CA THR A 120 -11.43 10.28 -16.81
C THR A 120 -10.93 9.48 -15.61
N LEU A 121 -10.56 8.22 -15.83
CA LEU A 121 -9.76 7.42 -14.92
C LEU A 121 -8.29 7.62 -15.28
N TYR A 122 -7.53 8.21 -14.37
CA TYR A 122 -6.07 8.26 -14.46
C TYR A 122 -5.48 6.98 -13.87
N ALA A 123 -4.38 6.51 -14.47
CA ALA A 123 -3.65 5.35 -13.99
C ALA A 123 -2.14 5.61 -13.95
N GLY A 124 -1.50 5.14 -12.88
CA GLY A 124 -0.05 5.15 -12.72
C GLY A 124 0.52 3.79 -13.03
N GLY A 125 1.24 3.66 -14.14
CA GLY A 125 2.02 2.49 -14.50
C GLY A 125 3.50 2.64 -14.10
N GLN A 126 4.30 1.59 -14.28
CA GLN A 126 5.72 1.65 -13.96
C GLN A 126 6.44 2.74 -14.77
N PHE A 127 6.16 2.84 -16.07
CA PHE A 127 6.87 3.71 -17.00
C PHE A 127 6.02 4.86 -17.54
N GLY A 128 4.83 5.06 -17.03
CA GLY A 128 3.98 6.12 -17.52
C GLY A 128 2.78 6.45 -16.65
N VAL A 129 2.24 7.63 -16.95
CA VAL A 129 0.93 8.05 -16.47
C VAL A 129 -0.04 7.96 -17.64
N TYR A 130 -1.21 7.42 -17.38
CA TYR A 130 -2.22 7.12 -18.40
C TYR A 130 -3.54 7.81 -18.08
N ARG A 131 -4.34 8.07 -19.10
CA ARG A 131 -5.74 8.45 -18.99
C ARG A 131 -6.61 7.45 -19.74
N ILE A 132 -7.76 7.12 -19.18
CA ILE A 132 -8.72 6.18 -19.73
C ILE A 132 -10.09 6.87 -19.69
N PRO A 133 -10.78 7.04 -20.82
CA PRO A 133 -12.14 7.59 -20.84
C PRO A 133 -13.10 6.71 -20.04
N TYR A 134 -13.91 7.34 -19.20
CA TYR A 134 -14.88 6.66 -18.35
C TYR A 134 -16.24 7.36 -18.42
N ARG A 135 -17.29 6.59 -18.33
CA ARG A 135 -18.65 7.08 -18.05
C ARG A 135 -19.22 6.29 -16.88
N THR A 136 -19.95 6.97 -16.01
CA THR A 136 -20.57 6.32 -14.85
C THR A 136 -21.31 5.04 -15.25
N GLY A 137 -20.94 3.93 -14.61
CA GLY A 137 -21.50 2.61 -14.88
C GLY A 137 -20.72 1.76 -15.88
N ASP A 138 -19.66 2.28 -16.51
CA ASP A 138 -18.80 1.46 -17.37
C ASP A 138 -18.14 0.33 -16.55
N ARG A 139 -18.19 -0.88 -17.09
CA ARG A 139 -17.57 -2.08 -16.53
C ARG A 139 -16.34 -2.54 -17.32
N GLU A 140 -16.07 -1.89 -18.42
CA GLU A 140 -14.97 -2.10 -19.34
C GLU A 140 -14.59 -0.75 -19.96
N ALA A 141 -13.30 -0.52 -20.17
CA ALA A 141 -12.84 0.71 -20.79
C ALA A 141 -13.32 0.82 -22.24
N ARG A 142 -13.89 1.96 -22.60
CA ARG A 142 -14.44 2.21 -23.95
C ARG A 142 -13.37 2.41 -25.00
N ALA A 143 -12.15 2.72 -24.57
CA ALA A 143 -10.99 2.90 -25.44
C ALA A 143 -9.72 2.48 -24.69
N SER A 144 -8.67 2.21 -25.43
CA SER A 144 -7.36 1.90 -24.87
C SER A 144 -6.84 3.04 -23.99
N ALA A 145 -6.11 2.67 -22.93
CA ALA A 145 -5.41 3.62 -22.08
C ALA A 145 -4.41 4.45 -22.91
N GLN A 146 -4.49 5.77 -22.80
CA GLN A 146 -3.57 6.69 -23.49
C GLN A 146 -2.45 7.07 -22.51
N LYS A 147 -1.20 6.75 -22.85
CA LYS A 147 -0.03 7.27 -22.12
C LYS A 147 0.09 8.77 -22.38
N ILE A 148 0.07 9.56 -21.31
CA ILE A 148 0.11 11.03 -21.37
C ILE A 148 1.44 11.60 -20.87
N ALA A 149 2.15 10.86 -20.00
CA ALA A 149 3.49 11.24 -19.55
C ALA A 149 4.36 10.00 -19.37
N ALA A 150 5.67 10.15 -19.55
CA ALA A 150 6.66 9.11 -19.29
C ALA A 150 7.38 9.41 -17.97
N VAL A 151 7.56 8.39 -17.15
CA VAL A 151 8.35 8.43 -15.91
C VAL A 151 9.33 7.27 -15.93
N ARG A 152 10.37 7.32 -15.09
CA ARG A 152 11.44 6.30 -15.07
C ARG A 152 12.04 6.05 -16.47
N THR A 153 12.28 7.13 -17.19
CA THR A 153 12.71 7.09 -18.59
C THR A 153 14.10 6.44 -18.76
N GLY A 154 14.93 6.49 -17.73
CA GLY A 154 16.22 5.80 -17.68
C GLY A 154 16.12 4.28 -17.43
N GLY A 155 14.91 3.74 -17.26
CA GLY A 155 14.70 2.34 -16.91
C GLY A 155 15.21 2.02 -15.49
N GLY A 156 15.72 0.79 -15.31
CA GLY A 156 16.37 0.37 -14.06
C GLY A 156 15.44 -0.29 -13.04
N SER A 157 16.05 -0.77 -11.97
CA SER A 157 15.41 -1.43 -10.82
C SER A 157 14.85 -0.41 -9.81
N GLY A 158 14.51 -0.89 -8.63
CA GLY A 158 14.02 -0.10 -7.51
C GLY A 158 12.50 -0.03 -7.44
N HIS A 159 11.98 1.07 -6.90
CA HIS A 159 10.56 1.24 -6.70
C HIS A 159 9.83 1.43 -8.03
N SER A 160 8.82 0.59 -8.28
CA SER A 160 8.08 0.53 -9.55
C SER A 160 6.68 1.13 -9.48
N THR A 161 6.11 1.30 -8.29
CA THR A 161 4.77 1.86 -8.09
C THR A 161 4.73 3.34 -8.44
N THR A 162 3.70 3.76 -9.18
CA THR A 162 3.33 5.15 -9.43
C THR A 162 1.91 5.35 -8.95
N THR A 163 1.71 6.23 -7.97
CA THR A 163 0.38 6.66 -7.53
C THR A 163 0.04 7.99 -8.16
N VAL A 164 -1.21 8.19 -8.52
CA VAL A 164 -1.68 9.40 -9.20
C VAL A 164 -2.88 10.01 -8.48
N VAL A 165 -2.92 11.33 -8.40
CA VAL A 165 -4.08 12.09 -7.92
C VAL A 165 -4.25 13.37 -8.73
N VAL A 166 -5.47 13.89 -8.79
CA VAL A 166 -5.74 15.19 -9.42
C VAL A 166 -6.31 16.14 -8.38
N SER A 167 -5.73 17.31 -8.24
CA SER A 167 -6.22 18.37 -7.36
C SER A 167 -6.12 19.73 -8.05
N LYS A 168 -7.18 20.53 -7.97
CA LYS A 168 -7.22 21.89 -8.51
C LYS A 168 -6.75 21.99 -9.98
N GLY A 169 -7.09 20.97 -10.79
CA GLY A 169 -6.71 20.94 -12.21
C GLY A 169 -5.24 20.58 -12.48
N VAL A 170 -4.49 20.12 -11.46
CA VAL A 170 -3.13 19.61 -11.59
C VAL A 170 -3.14 18.11 -11.34
N LEU A 171 -2.49 17.35 -12.21
CA LEU A 171 -2.25 15.93 -12.04
C LEU A 171 -0.89 15.73 -11.36
N TYR A 172 -0.88 14.99 -10.25
CA TYR A 172 0.31 14.62 -9.51
C TYR A 172 0.60 13.14 -9.69
N ALA A 173 1.88 12.79 -9.79
CA ALA A 173 2.34 11.41 -9.88
C ALA A 173 3.56 11.19 -8.99
N SER A 174 3.51 10.18 -8.13
CA SER A 174 4.66 9.78 -7.33
C SER A 174 5.59 8.87 -8.13
N VAL A 175 6.90 9.07 -8.03
CA VAL A 175 7.90 8.27 -8.73
C VAL A 175 9.02 7.90 -7.76
N GLY A 176 9.01 6.67 -7.27
CA GLY A 176 9.98 6.20 -6.30
C GLY A 176 11.40 6.07 -6.85
N SER A 177 12.37 6.04 -5.95
CA SER A 177 13.81 5.95 -6.24
C SER A 177 14.20 4.64 -6.95
N SER A 178 15.34 4.66 -7.62
CA SER A 178 15.93 3.47 -8.26
C SER A 178 16.67 2.56 -7.28
N CYS A 179 16.92 3.02 -6.08
CA CYS A 179 17.77 2.36 -5.08
C CYS A 179 17.29 2.67 -3.66
N ASN A 180 17.93 2.05 -2.68
CA ASN A 180 17.69 2.38 -1.26
C ASN A 180 18.23 3.78 -0.91
N ALA A 181 19.47 4.09 -1.33
CA ALA A 181 20.11 5.38 -1.13
C ALA A 181 21.15 5.63 -2.22
N CYS A 182 20.86 6.52 -3.15
CA CYS A 182 21.78 6.90 -4.24
C CYS A 182 21.43 8.28 -4.82
N THR A 183 22.32 8.82 -5.61
CA THR A 183 21.99 9.97 -6.47
C THR A 183 21.26 9.46 -7.69
N GLU A 184 20.04 9.94 -7.92
CA GLU A 184 19.25 9.58 -9.09
C GLU A 184 19.80 10.23 -10.36
N SER A 185 19.90 9.44 -11.43
CA SER A 185 20.26 9.95 -12.76
C SER A 185 19.02 10.32 -13.60
N ASP A 186 17.86 9.73 -13.27
CA ASP A 186 16.60 10.06 -13.91
C ASP A 186 15.87 11.14 -13.08
N PRO A 187 15.61 12.33 -13.65
CA PRO A 187 15.06 13.47 -12.91
C PRO A 187 13.60 13.25 -12.47
N THR A 188 12.95 12.20 -12.93
CA THR A 188 11.59 11.85 -12.49
C THR A 188 11.59 11.00 -11.21
N ARG A 189 12.73 10.38 -10.85
CA ARG A 189 12.81 9.48 -9.69
C ARG A 189 12.99 10.21 -8.37
N ALA A 190 12.56 9.58 -7.28
CA ALA A 190 12.54 10.12 -5.93
C ALA A 190 11.84 11.48 -5.87
N THR A 191 10.71 11.61 -6.58
CA THR A 191 9.95 12.85 -6.71
C THR A 191 8.44 12.63 -6.63
N VAL A 192 7.73 13.71 -6.34
CA VAL A 192 6.33 13.86 -6.75
C VAL A 192 6.31 14.82 -7.95
N GLN A 193 5.89 14.34 -9.10
CA GLN A 193 5.75 15.12 -10.31
C GLN A 193 4.40 15.83 -10.35
N ALA A 194 4.34 17.05 -10.87
CA ALA A 194 3.13 17.78 -11.19
C ALA A 194 3.07 18.06 -12.69
N MET A 195 1.87 17.98 -13.28
CA MET A 195 1.64 18.19 -14.71
C MET A 195 0.20 18.62 -14.97
N THR A 196 -0.08 19.11 -16.15
CA THR A 196 -1.46 19.35 -16.57
C THR A 196 -2.20 18.00 -16.75
N PRO A 197 -3.55 17.96 -16.68
CA PRO A 197 -4.32 16.72 -16.83
C PRO A 197 -4.12 15.98 -18.17
N ASP A 198 -3.56 16.64 -19.16
CA ASP A 198 -3.16 16.06 -20.45
C ASP A 198 -1.68 15.63 -20.49
N GLY A 199 -1.00 15.65 -19.35
CA GLY A 199 0.39 15.19 -19.20
C GLY A 199 1.48 16.17 -19.61
N LYS A 200 1.13 17.42 -19.96
CA LYS A 200 2.10 18.44 -20.36
C LYS A 200 2.68 19.19 -19.16
N ASN A 201 3.77 19.92 -19.40
CA ASN A 201 4.44 20.78 -18.41
C ASN A 201 4.85 20.00 -17.14
N MET A 202 5.24 18.73 -17.28
CA MET A 202 5.69 17.93 -16.17
C MET A 202 6.96 18.50 -15.52
N HIS A 203 6.90 18.64 -14.21
CA HIS A 203 8.02 19.12 -13.38
C HIS A 203 7.94 18.53 -11.98
N ALA A 204 9.07 18.48 -11.28
CA ALA A 204 9.10 18.01 -9.90
C ALA A 204 8.40 19.02 -8.98
N ARG A 205 7.40 18.56 -8.23
CA ARG A 205 6.73 19.31 -7.16
C ARG A 205 7.39 19.09 -5.80
N ALA A 206 7.98 17.90 -5.58
CA ALA A 206 8.82 17.57 -4.43
C ALA A 206 9.99 16.71 -4.89
N VAL A 207 11.15 16.88 -4.27
CA VAL A 207 12.40 16.18 -4.62
C VAL A 207 13.05 15.54 -3.40
N ASP A 208 14.02 14.66 -3.65
CA ASP A 208 14.71 13.87 -2.63
C ASP A 208 13.71 13.20 -1.66
N ILE A 209 12.57 12.76 -2.19
CA ILE A 209 11.46 12.10 -1.51
C ILE A 209 11.46 10.62 -1.94
N ARG A 210 12.18 9.77 -1.22
CA ARG A 210 12.57 8.42 -1.63
C ARG A 210 11.49 7.61 -2.34
N ASN A 211 10.37 7.36 -1.68
CA ASN A 211 9.29 6.55 -2.23
C ASN A 211 7.93 6.99 -1.67
N ALA A 212 7.37 8.03 -2.27
CA ALA A 212 6.10 8.64 -1.90
C ALA A 212 4.94 7.84 -2.49
N ILE A 213 4.64 6.65 -1.95
CA ILE A 213 3.64 5.76 -2.52
C ILE A 213 2.22 6.25 -2.24
N ALA A 214 1.92 6.61 -0.99
CA ALA A 214 0.61 7.11 -0.60
C ALA A 214 0.44 8.55 -1.08
N LEU A 215 -0.48 8.79 -2.01
CA LEU A 215 -0.92 10.15 -2.34
C LEU A 215 -2.40 10.31 -1.99
N ALA A 216 -2.74 11.40 -1.30
CA ALA A 216 -4.11 11.74 -0.94
C ALA A 216 -4.41 13.23 -1.18
N VAL A 217 -5.63 13.53 -1.59
CA VAL A 217 -6.13 14.90 -1.69
C VAL A 217 -6.94 15.21 -0.44
N GLN A 218 -6.58 16.27 0.27
CA GLN A 218 -7.36 16.78 1.39
C GLN A 218 -8.58 17.55 0.86
N PRO A 219 -9.82 17.10 1.15
CA PRO A 219 -11.01 17.69 0.51
C PRO A 219 -11.23 19.16 0.81
N GLU A 220 -10.91 19.59 2.02
CA GLU A 220 -11.21 20.93 2.51
C GLU A 220 -10.43 22.04 1.79
N ASN A 221 -9.21 21.76 1.37
CA ASN A 221 -8.31 22.76 0.79
C ASN A 221 -7.64 22.32 -0.51
N GLY A 222 -7.84 21.05 -0.93
CA GLY A 222 -7.21 20.48 -2.11
C GLY A 222 -5.70 20.29 -1.99
N ALA A 223 -5.15 20.28 -0.79
CA ALA A 223 -3.75 19.95 -0.54
C ALA A 223 -3.46 18.49 -0.93
N VAL A 224 -2.30 18.24 -1.50
CA VAL A 224 -1.84 16.88 -1.85
C VAL A 224 -0.83 16.43 -0.80
N TRP A 225 -1.19 15.38 -0.09
CA TRP A 225 -0.38 14.74 0.93
C TRP A 225 0.30 13.50 0.38
N ALA A 226 1.56 13.30 0.80
CA ALA A 226 2.37 12.16 0.40
C ALA A 226 2.85 11.37 1.63
N GLY A 227 2.55 10.08 1.69
CA GLY A 227 3.15 9.13 2.62
C GLY A 227 4.36 8.47 1.98
N VAL A 228 5.48 8.44 2.69
CA VAL A 228 6.78 8.11 2.14
C VAL A 228 7.44 6.99 2.93
N ALA A 229 7.89 5.98 2.21
CA ALA A 229 8.74 4.94 2.76
C ALA A 229 10.21 5.39 2.76
N GLY A 230 10.82 5.40 3.95
CA GLY A 230 12.20 5.76 4.20
C GLY A 230 13.23 4.73 3.73
N ARG A 231 14.52 5.04 3.91
CA ARG A 231 15.63 4.12 3.57
C ARG A 231 15.82 3.06 4.68
N ASP A 232 16.49 1.95 4.32
CA ASP A 232 16.56 0.77 5.17
C ASP A 232 17.96 0.52 5.78
N ASP A 233 18.90 1.45 5.63
CA ASP A 233 20.33 1.27 5.94
C ASP A 233 20.86 2.23 7.00
N LEU A 234 19.99 2.87 7.78
CA LEU A 234 20.35 3.66 8.95
C LEU A 234 20.31 2.80 10.22
N GLU A 235 20.58 3.41 11.36
CA GLU A 235 20.43 2.75 12.66
C GLU A 235 19.00 2.23 12.88
N HIS A 236 18.87 1.14 13.61
CA HIS A 236 17.58 0.50 13.85
C HIS A 236 16.56 1.48 14.45
N GLY A 237 15.35 1.50 13.87
CA GLY A 237 14.28 2.42 14.26
C GLY A 237 14.32 3.76 13.54
N HIS A 238 15.17 3.92 12.53
CA HIS A 238 15.31 5.14 11.71
C HIS A 238 15.50 4.82 10.23
N PRO A 239 15.14 5.75 9.33
CA PRO A 239 14.41 6.99 9.62
C PRO A 239 12.96 6.72 9.96
N TYR A 240 12.28 7.68 10.57
CA TYR A 240 10.83 7.65 10.66
C TYR A 240 10.22 7.77 9.26
N GLU A 241 9.11 7.06 9.05
CA GLU A 241 8.28 7.25 7.86
C GLU A 241 7.54 8.58 7.96
N ILE A 242 7.27 9.23 6.83
CA ILE A 242 6.69 10.56 6.84
C ILE A 242 5.36 10.65 6.09
N PHE A 243 4.51 11.61 6.50
CA PHE A 243 3.31 12.00 5.77
C PHE A 243 3.20 13.52 5.80
N ASP A 244 3.25 14.15 4.61
CA ASP A 244 3.35 15.61 4.51
C ASP A 244 2.56 16.18 3.33
N ASP A 245 2.13 17.44 3.46
CA ASP A 245 1.54 18.23 2.39
C ASP A 245 2.62 18.76 1.45
N VAL A 246 2.83 18.07 0.36
CA VAL A 246 3.82 18.45 -0.67
C VAL A 246 3.42 19.70 -1.46
N THR A 247 2.18 20.21 -1.30
CA THR A 247 1.66 21.35 -2.05
C THR A 247 1.64 22.67 -1.28
N GLU A 248 1.83 22.66 0.04
CA GLU A 248 1.83 23.86 0.86
C GLU A 248 3.10 24.70 0.66
N HIS A 249 4.22 24.04 0.46
CA HIS A 249 5.51 24.72 0.40
C HIS A 249 5.64 25.63 -0.82
N GLN A 250 6.22 26.82 -0.62
CA GLN A 250 6.65 27.66 -1.74
C GLN A 250 7.86 27.01 -2.43
N GLY A 251 7.83 27.00 -3.76
CA GLY A 251 8.87 26.33 -4.53
C GLY A 251 8.76 24.80 -4.51
N THR A 252 9.88 24.13 -4.62
CA THR A 252 9.98 22.67 -4.64
C THR A 252 10.64 22.19 -3.33
N PRO A 253 9.88 21.61 -2.38
CA PRO A 253 10.43 21.09 -1.13
C PRO A 253 11.41 19.95 -1.40
N ASP A 254 12.56 20.01 -0.72
CA ASP A 254 13.61 18.97 -0.70
C ASP A 254 13.49 18.21 0.62
N TYR A 255 13.19 16.91 0.56
CA TYR A 255 13.05 16.05 1.74
C TYR A 255 14.36 15.40 2.19
N GLY A 256 15.44 15.62 1.44
CA GLY A 256 16.79 15.28 1.84
C GLY A 256 17.08 13.80 2.07
N TRP A 257 16.33 12.89 1.46
CA TRP A 257 16.41 11.45 1.64
C TRP A 257 17.83 10.87 1.67
N THR A 258 18.74 11.39 0.84
CA THR A 258 20.14 10.90 0.79
C THR A 258 21.07 11.59 1.77
N LYS A 259 20.67 12.72 2.34
CA LYS A 259 21.53 13.66 3.09
C LYS A 259 21.18 13.69 4.58
N CYS A 260 19.88 13.60 4.88
CA CYS A 260 19.35 13.84 6.23
C CYS A 260 18.17 12.95 6.53
N TYR A 261 17.87 12.76 7.79
CA TYR A 261 16.71 12.02 8.25
C TYR A 261 16.14 12.63 9.53
N ASP A 262 14.93 12.25 9.88
CA ASP A 262 14.20 12.71 11.06
C ASP A 262 14.25 14.24 11.24
N ASP A 263 14.56 14.73 12.44
CA ASP A 263 14.75 16.17 12.73
C ASP A 263 16.09 16.67 12.21
N ARG A 264 16.30 16.58 10.88
CA ARG A 264 17.52 17.03 10.18
C ARG A 264 18.82 16.43 10.74
N LYS A 265 18.79 15.15 11.13
CA LYS A 265 20.02 14.44 11.47
C LYS A 265 20.86 14.23 10.20
N PRO A 266 22.12 14.65 10.16
CA PRO A 266 22.95 14.54 8.96
C PRO A 266 23.46 13.12 8.74
N ILE A 267 23.48 12.69 7.48
CA ILE A 267 24.08 11.43 7.01
C ILE A 267 25.45 11.74 6.45
N GLY A 268 26.50 11.09 6.97
CA GLY A 268 27.87 11.26 6.46
C GLY A 268 28.41 12.69 6.52
N GLY A 269 27.94 13.51 7.45
CA GLY A 269 28.38 14.90 7.59
C GLY A 269 27.73 15.87 6.57
N ALA A 270 26.67 15.47 5.89
CA ALA A 270 25.96 16.35 4.96
C ALA A 270 25.31 17.55 5.65
N SER A 271 25.07 18.62 4.91
CA SER A 271 24.31 19.78 5.40
C SER A 271 22.80 19.53 5.26
N CYS A 272 22.06 19.70 6.35
CA CYS A 272 20.60 19.59 6.39
C CYS A 272 19.87 20.93 6.33
N GLY A 273 20.59 22.02 6.08
CA GLY A 273 19.97 23.34 5.89
C GLY A 273 19.06 23.34 4.67
N GLY A 274 17.80 23.77 4.86
CA GLY A 274 16.80 23.80 3.79
C GLY A 274 16.04 22.48 3.55
N VAL A 275 16.39 21.39 4.25
CA VAL A 275 15.61 20.16 4.20
C VAL A 275 14.23 20.39 4.83
N THR A 276 13.19 19.98 4.12
CA THR A 276 11.78 20.08 4.56
C THR A 276 11.51 19.08 5.67
N LEU A 277 10.93 19.56 6.77
CA LEU A 277 10.43 18.68 7.83
C LEU A 277 8.97 18.29 7.57
N PRO A 278 8.60 17.02 7.77
CA PRO A 278 7.23 16.57 7.58
C PRO A 278 6.31 17.04 8.71
N LYS A 279 5.01 17.03 8.45
CA LYS A 279 3.99 17.35 9.44
C LYS A 279 3.52 16.15 10.27
N VAL A 280 3.73 14.94 9.77
CA VAL A 280 3.39 13.69 10.47
C VAL A 280 4.54 12.71 10.29
N VAL A 281 4.83 11.96 11.35
CA VAL A 281 5.78 10.84 11.31
C VAL A 281 5.10 9.56 11.80
N PHE A 282 5.59 8.44 11.29
CA PHE A 282 5.28 7.09 11.75
C PHE A 282 6.57 6.38 12.14
N PRO A 283 6.51 5.32 12.95
CA PRO A 283 7.68 4.48 13.22
C PRO A 283 8.37 4.04 11.93
N ALA A 284 9.68 3.85 12.04
CA ALA A 284 10.47 3.30 10.94
C ALA A 284 9.90 1.95 10.47
N TYR A 285 9.96 1.71 9.17
CA TYR A 285 9.55 0.46 8.51
C TYR A 285 8.03 0.21 8.48
N ASP A 286 7.21 1.15 8.92
CA ASP A 286 5.75 1.07 8.80
C ASP A 286 5.28 1.12 7.33
N THR A 287 6.04 1.77 6.46
CA THR A 287 5.81 1.84 5.01
C THR A 287 4.41 2.37 4.66
N PRO A 288 4.15 3.68 4.76
CA PRO A 288 2.90 4.29 4.30
C PRO A 288 2.71 4.05 2.80
N ILE A 289 1.62 3.39 2.40
CA ILE A 289 1.43 2.95 1.01
C ILE A 289 0.13 3.44 0.38
N GLY A 290 -0.90 3.68 1.16
CA GLY A 290 -2.16 4.30 0.74
C GLY A 290 -2.63 5.31 1.77
N ALA A 291 -3.33 6.35 1.34
CA ALA A 291 -3.93 7.34 2.23
C ALA A 291 -5.26 7.87 1.67
N ALA A 292 -6.18 8.18 2.58
CA ALA A 292 -7.43 8.85 2.24
C ALA A 292 -7.84 9.80 3.37
N PHE A 293 -8.22 11.02 3.01
CA PHE A 293 -8.89 11.92 3.95
C PHE A 293 -10.36 11.58 4.04
N TYR A 294 -10.88 11.49 5.25
CA TYR A 294 -12.30 11.31 5.50
C TYR A 294 -13.00 12.66 5.50
N PRO A 295 -13.99 12.91 4.63
CA PRO A 295 -14.62 14.22 4.54
C PRO A 295 -15.19 14.70 5.86
N ALA A 296 -14.98 15.99 6.21
CA ALA A 296 -15.46 16.56 7.45
C ALA A 296 -16.98 16.63 7.52
N ASP A 297 -17.63 16.80 6.36
CA ASP A 297 -19.09 16.98 6.21
C ASP A 297 -19.80 15.72 5.69
N GLU A 298 -19.15 14.54 5.75
CA GLU A 298 -19.74 13.26 5.33
C GLU A 298 -21.07 12.99 6.03
N LYS A 299 -22.12 12.69 5.25
CA LYS A 299 -23.50 12.47 5.71
C LYS A 299 -24.15 11.22 5.18
N GLY A 300 -23.42 10.41 4.41
CA GLY A 300 -23.92 9.15 3.85
C GLY A 300 -24.38 8.17 4.94
N ALA A 301 -25.07 7.14 4.51
CA ALA A 301 -25.67 6.15 5.40
C ALA A 301 -24.64 5.45 6.31
N HIS A 302 -23.38 5.39 5.86
CA HIS A 302 -22.26 4.76 6.58
C HIS A 302 -21.26 5.77 7.10
N ALA A 303 -21.66 7.06 7.23
CA ALA A 303 -20.79 8.10 7.74
C ALA A 303 -20.19 7.75 9.11
N PHE A 304 -18.87 7.88 9.21
CA PHE A 304 -18.13 7.59 10.45
C PHE A 304 -18.48 8.61 11.56
N PRO A 305 -18.31 8.23 12.84
CA PRO A 305 -18.43 9.15 13.96
C PRO A 305 -17.60 10.41 13.78
N ALA A 306 -18.05 11.52 14.37
CA ALA A 306 -17.42 12.84 14.25
C ALA A 306 -15.90 12.84 14.57
N ALA A 307 -15.46 11.96 15.46
CA ALA A 307 -14.05 11.85 15.85
C ALA A 307 -13.10 11.46 14.70
N TYR A 308 -13.64 10.89 13.61
CA TYR A 308 -12.86 10.47 12.44
C TYR A 308 -12.99 11.43 11.25
N ARG A 309 -13.93 12.38 11.31
CA ARG A 309 -14.21 13.28 10.19
C ARG A 309 -13.15 14.38 10.09
N GLY A 310 -12.75 14.71 8.88
CA GLY A 310 -11.67 15.65 8.58
C GLY A 310 -10.27 15.10 8.81
N GLY A 311 -10.11 13.87 9.33
CA GLY A 311 -8.83 13.22 9.54
C GLY A 311 -8.38 12.37 8.34
N ALA A 312 -7.17 11.84 8.42
CA ALA A 312 -6.58 10.97 7.40
C ALA A 312 -6.45 9.53 7.90
N PHE A 313 -6.85 8.58 7.08
CA PHE A 313 -6.52 7.17 7.22
C PHE A 313 -5.32 6.85 6.35
N VAL A 314 -4.31 6.19 6.92
CA VAL A 314 -3.08 5.81 6.22
C VAL A 314 -2.85 4.31 6.40
N THR A 315 -2.71 3.58 5.31
CA THR A 315 -2.33 2.17 5.37
C THR A 315 -0.82 2.06 5.56
N LEU A 316 -0.46 1.38 6.63
CA LEU A 316 0.90 1.05 6.99
C LEU A 316 1.13 -0.42 6.64
N HIS A 317 1.92 -0.65 5.59
CA HIS A 317 2.07 -1.95 4.94
C HIS A 317 2.95 -2.92 5.74
N GLY A 318 3.67 -2.37 6.75
CA GLY A 318 4.64 -3.10 7.54
C GLY A 318 5.85 -3.55 6.73
N SER A 319 6.79 -4.22 7.35
CA SER A 319 8.03 -4.60 6.70
C SER A 319 8.52 -6.00 7.09
N TRP A 320 9.55 -6.45 6.37
CA TRP A 320 10.29 -7.69 6.59
C TRP A 320 11.39 -7.57 7.66
N HIS A 321 11.63 -6.37 8.20
CA HIS A 321 12.64 -6.13 9.23
C HIS A 321 12.44 -7.01 10.47
N GLN A 322 13.50 -7.18 11.25
CA GLN A 322 13.44 -7.99 12.48
C GLN A 322 13.54 -7.08 13.72
N PRO A 323 12.55 -7.12 14.64
CA PRO A 323 11.30 -7.87 14.54
C PRO A 323 10.40 -7.36 13.40
N PRO A 324 9.52 -8.21 12.82
CA PRO A 324 8.63 -7.80 11.74
C PRO A 324 7.67 -6.70 12.20
N VAL A 325 7.55 -5.63 11.41
CA VAL A 325 6.60 -4.55 11.69
C VAL A 325 5.21 -4.94 11.19
N PRO A 326 4.18 -4.95 12.06
CA PRO A 326 2.85 -5.44 11.68
C PRO A 326 2.13 -4.49 10.72
N PRO A 327 1.49 -5.01 9.65
CA PRO A 327 0.62 -4.22 8.80
C PRO A 327 -0.62 -3.74 9.55
N ARG A 328 -1.06 -2.49 9.29
CA ARG A 328 -2.18 -1.84 10.00
C ARG A 328 -2.74 -0.65 9.22
N VAL A 329 -3.83 -0.11 9.68
CA VAL A 329 -4.36 1.18 9.23
C VAL A 329 -4.26 2.16 10.38
N ALA A 330 -3.55 3.26 10.17
CA ALA A 330 -3.45 4.38 11.10
C ALA A 330 -4.53 5.41 10.82
N PHE A 331 -4.99 6.09 11.88
CA PHE A 331 -5.80 7.29 11.78
C PHE A 331 -5.04 8.48 12.38
N VAL A 332 -4.86 9.52 11.59
CA VAL A 332 -4.29 10.81 11.99
C VAL A 332 -5.40 11.82 12.12
N ALA A 333 -5.61 12.35 13.33
CA ALA A 333 -6.60 13.39 13.55
C ALA A 333 -6.12 14.74 13.01
N PHE A 334 -7.03 15.49 12.38
CA PHE A 334 -6.78 16.83 11.85
C PHE A 334 -7.70 17.85 12.52
N LYS A 335 -7.23 19.07 12.61
CA LYS A 335 -7.98 20.22 13.07
C LYS A 335 -7.60 21.45 12.24
N ASN A 336 -8.61 22.12 11.67
CA ASN A 336 -8.40 23.31 10.83
C ASN A 336 -7.43 23.05 9.66
N GLY A 337 -7.53 21.89 9.03
CA GLY A 337 -6.72 21.52 7.86
C GLY A 337 -5.28 21.06 8.16
N ALA A 338 -4.87 20.95 9.42
CA ALA A 338 -3.55 20.50 9.83
C ALA A 338 -3.64 19.34 10.84
N PRO A 339 -2.58 18.51 11.00
CA PRO A 339 -2.53 17.50 12.04
C PRO A 339 -2.84 18.08 13.43
N ALA A 340 -3.68 17.40 14.20
CA ALA A 340 -4.13 17.89 15.51
C ALA A 340 -3.01 17.98 16.57
N LYS A 341 -1.92 17.25 16.35
CA LYS A 341 -0.72 17.24 17.19
C LYS A 341 0.52 17.56 16.34
N PRO A 342 1.49 18.32 16.87
CA PRO A 342 2.77 18.50 16.20
C PRO A 342 3.59 17.19 16.18
N VAL A 343 4.64 17.15 15.37
CA VAL A 343 5.60 16.04 15.38
C VAL A 343 6.31 15.99 16.74
N ASP A 344 6.37 14.80 17.31
CA ASP A 344 7.21 14.49 18.48
C ASP A 344 8.33 13.53 18.02
N TRP A 345 9.50 14.07 17.84
CA TRP A 345 10.68 13.33 17.36
C TRP A 345 11.18 12.28 18.39
N SER A 346 10.69 12.33 19.62
CA SER A 346 10.98 11.31 20.64
C SER A 346 9.94 10.19 20.68
N ASN A 347 8.77 10.40 20.04
CA ASN A 347 7.68 9.44 20.02
C ASN A 347 6.93 9.46 18.68
N PRO A 348 7.32 8.64 17.69
CA PRO A 348 6.69 8.59 16.38
C PRO A 348 5.24 8.10 16.40
N ASP A 349 4.76 7.55 17.53
CA ASP A 349 3.38 7.11 17.72
C ASP A 349 2.44 8.23 18.24
N ALA A 350 2.97 9.41 18.57
CA ALA A 350 2.19 10.43 19.26
C ALA A 350 1.06 11.05 18.42
N GLN A 351 1.21 11.07 17.08
CA GLN A 351 0.30 11.80 16.18
C GLN A 351 -0.86 10.96 15.65
N TRP A 352 -0.83 9.65 15.79
CA TRP A 352 -1.81 8.76 15.19
C TRP A 352 -2.34 7.73 16.19
N THR A 353 -3.39 7.04 15.80
CA THR A 353 -3.97 5.91 16.53
C THR A 353 -4.18 4.75 15.57
N GLU A 354 -4.02 3.52 16.05
CA GLU A 354 -4.32 2.34 15.27
C GLU A 354 -5.83 2.23 15.06
N PHE A 355 -6.25 2.16 13.78
CA PHE A 355 -7.66 2.02 13.41
C PHE A 355 -8.00 0.59 12.99
N ALA A 356 -7.16 -0.05 12.17
CA ALA A 356 -7.33 -1.46 11.87
C ALA A 356 -6.01 -2.20 12.06
N SER A 357 -6.08 -3.39 12.66
CA SER A 357 -4.95 -4.23 13.02
C SER A 357 -5.26 -5.72 12.87
N GLY A 358 -4.47 -6.60 13.50
CA GLY A 358 -4.72 -8.05 13.49
C GLY A 358 -4.22 -8.77 12.24
N CYS A 359 -3.49 -8.07 11.36
CA CYS A 359 -2.93 -8.64 10.14
C CYS A 359 -1.70 -9.53 10.37
N GLN A 360 -1.11 -9.51 11.55
CA GLN A 360 0.09 -10.30 11.87
C GLN A 360 -0.14 -11.14 13.11
N GLY A 361 0.15 -12.43 12.99
CA GLY A 361 0.13 -13.37 14.12
C GLY A 361 1.34 -13.23 15.03
N PRO A 362 1.31 -13.84 16.21
CA PRO A 362 2.42 -13.79 17.17
C PRO A 362 3.72 -14.42 16.65
N ASP A 363 3.62 -15.30 15.68
CA ASP A 363 4.73 -15.97 14.98
C ASP A 363 5.29 -15.16 13.81
N GLY A 364 4.77 -13.95 13.58
CA GLY A 364 5.12 -13.10 12.44
C GLY A 364 4.43 -13.47 11.13
N SER A 365 3.58 -14.50 11.11
CA SER A 365 2.75 -14.84 9.94
C SER A 365 1.79 -13.70 9.62
N ARG A 366 1.51 -13.47 8.33
CA ARG A 366 0.64 -12.38 7.88
C ARG A 366 -0.64 -12.92 7.26
N ALA A 367 -1.78 -12.54 7.83
CA ALA A 367 -3.11 -12.87 7.33
C ALA A 367 -3.64 -11.79 6.35
N CYS A 368 -3.12 -10.56 6.44
CA CYS A 368 -3.48 -9.45 5.57
C CYS A 368 -2.33 -8.44 5.46
N ARG A 369 -2.39 -7.59 4.43
CA ARG A 369 -1.39 -6.57 4.16
C ARG A 369 -2.05 -5.39 3.43
N PRO A 370 -2.56 -4.38 4.17
CA PRO A 370 -3.30 -3.27 3.60
C PRO A 370 -2.45 -2.45 2.63
N THR A 371 -3.07 -2.03 1.52
CA THR A 371 -2.46 -1.21 0.47
C THR A 371 -3.29 0.05 0.21
N GLY A 372 -4.06 0.11 -0.88
CA GLY A 372 -4.91 1.26 -1.19
C GLY A 372 -6.05 1.43 -0.20
N ILE A 373 -6.49 2.68 -0.05
CA ILE A 373 -7.59 3.05 0.83
C ILE A 373 -8.41 4.16 0.18
N ALA A 374 -9.74 4.09 0.31
CA ALA A 374 -10.63 5.11 -0.25
C ALA A 374 -11.91 5.24 0.57
N VAL A 375 -12.48 6.45 0.60
CA VAL A 375 -13.79 6.70 1.21
C VAL A 375 -14.88 6.52 0.16
N GLY A 376 -15.90 5.75 0.49
CA GLY A 376 -17.05 5.47 -0.35
C GLY A 376 -18.05 6.62 -0.42
N THR A 377 -18.96 6.54 -1.38
CA THR A 377 -19.99 7.58 -1.61
C THR A 377 -21.03 7.69 -0.50
N GLU A 378 -21.13 6.69 0.36
CA GLU A 378 -22.01 6.69 1.54
C GLU A 378 -21.21 6.66 2.85
N GLY A 379 -19.93 6.94 2.79
CA GLY A 379 -19.04 7.06 3.94
C GLY A 379 -18.41 5.76 4.43
N SER A 380 -18.55 4.63 3.73
CA SER A 380 -17.75 3.45 4.02
C SER A 380 -16.27 3.71 3.76
N LEU A 381 -15.38 3.00 4.45
CA LEU A 381 -13.95 3.01 4.16
C LEU A 381 -13.59 1.69 3.47
N PHE A 382 -13.05 1.78 2.25
CA PHE A 382 -12.52 0.63 1.51
C PHE A 382 -11.03 0.48 1.75
N VAL A 383 -10.57 -0.75 1.94
CA VAL A 383 -9.14 -1.09 2.10
C VAL A 383 -8.81 -2.26 1.20
N ALA A 384 -7.80 -2.08 0.36
CA ALA A 384 -7.24 -3.15 -0.46
C ALA A 384 -6.15 -3.90 0.31
N ASP A 385 -5.93 -5.16 -0.07
CA ASP A 385 -4.95 -6.07 0.54
C ASP A 385 -4.26 -6.86 -0.57
N ASP A 386 -2.95 -6.68 -0.74
CA ASP A 386 -2.20 -7.34 -1.81
C ASP A 386 -1.81 -8.78 -1.47
N SER A 387 -1.73 -9.13 -0.19
CA SER A 387 -1.38 -10.46 0.30
C SER A 387 -2.55 -11.43 0.19
N ALA A 388 -3.72 -11.05 0.71
CA ALA A 388 -4.93 -11.86 0.65
C ALA A 388 -5.68 -11.70 -0.68
N GLY A 389 -5.29 -10.74 -1.53
CA GLY A 389 -6.03 -10.39 -2.74
C GLY A 389 -7.47 -10.01 -2.41
N ALA A 390 -7.68 -9.19 -1.39
CA ALA A 390 -8.99 -8.85 -0.86
C ALA A 390 -9.28 -7.36 -0.96
N ILE A 391 -10.56 -7.04 -1.08
CA ILE A 391 -11.09 -5.70 -0.83
C ILE A 391 -11.99 -5.79 0.40
N TYR A 392 -11.68 -5.01 1.41
CA TYR A 392 -12.47 -4.87 2.62
C TYR A 392 -13.29 -3.59 2.59
N ARG A 393 -14.49 -3.67 3.17
CA ARG A 393 -15.35 -2.53 3.44
C ARG A 393 -15.53 -2.40 4.95
N ILE A 394 -15.24 -1.22 5.49
CA ILE A 394 -15.41 -0.88 6.90
C ILE A 394 -16.51 0.16 7.02
N ARG A 395 -17.44 -0.03 7.95
CA ARG A 395 -18.53 0.90 8.23
C ARG A 395 -18.96 0.84 9.71
N PRO A 396 -19.63 1.86 10.22
CA PRO A 396 -20.18 1.78 11.55
C PRO A 396 -21.09 0.56 11.70
N ALA A 397 -20.96 -0.16 12.81
CA ALA A 397 -21.92 -1.23 13.16
C ALA A 397 -23.32 -0.61 13.25
N GLY A 398 -24.32 -1.23 12.65
CA GLY A 398 -25.71 -0.77 12.71
C GLY A 398 -26.14 -0.56 14.16
N ARG A 399 -26.86 0.55 14.41
CA ARG A 399 -27.50 0.81 15.69
C ARG A 399 -28.68 -0.11 15.90
#